data_bc15a13733e98f8681194c3782d018f4
#
_entry.id   bc15a13733e98f8681194c3782d018f4
#
_cell.length_a   1.000
_cell.length_b   1.000
_cell.length_c   1.000
_cell.angle_alpha   90.00
_cell.angle_beta   90.00
_cell.angle_gamma   90.00
#
_symmetry.space_group_name_H-M   'P 1'
#
loop_
_entity.id
_entity.type
_entity.pdbx_description
1 polymer ?
#
loop_
_entity_poly.entity_id
_entity_poly.type
_entity_poly.pdbx_seq_one_letter_code
_entity_poly.pdbx_strand_id
1 'polypeptide(L)'
;NKGVDWRDRSEGGATSIQIAAGENWHELVGSCLQKGLYGLENLALIPGTAGAAPIQNIGAYGVELADFFLDATVYDRETRKWRVMSKQDCEFAYRDSLFKGDGFGRYIIFDLRLKLDTQWVPNLSYQGLEEALASSKPTPEEVFETVCQIRRSKLPDPREIGNAGSFFKNPIISIERFKALEKQLPGLPNYALEQEGLTKIPAAWLLEELGWKGRTRGAAAVYNKHALVIIKSGDADGDD
;
A
#
# COMPACT_ATOMS: atom_id res chain seq x y z
N ASN A 1 5.40 -21.05 1.52
CA ASN A 1 5.45 -20.89 2.96
C ASN A 1 4.21 -20.16 3.45
N LYS A 2 3.48 -20.73 4.42
CA LYS A 2 2.30 -20.18 5.08
C LYS A 2 2.37 -20.40 6.58
N GLY A 3 1.67 -19.61 7.35
CA GLY A 3 1.55 -19.66 8.79
C GLY A 3 1.80 -18.30 9.44
N VAL A 4 1.14 -18.07 10.57
CA VAL A 4 1.34 -16.89 11.42
C VAL A 4 1.62 -17.37 12.84
N ASP A 5 2.75 -16.95 13.39
CA ASP A 5 3.05 -17.17 14.79
C ASP A 5 2.55 -15.97 15.61
N TRP A 6 1.56 -16.24 16.46
CA TRP A 6 0.87 -15.25 17.28
C TRP A 6 1.40 -15.19 18.72
N ARG A 7 2.44 -15.97 19.06
CA ARG A 7 2.85 -16.22 20.44
C ARG A 7 3.76 -15.15 21.03
N ASP A 8 4.38 -14.35 20.19
CA ASP A 8 5.33 -13.33 20.66
C ASP A 8 4.55 -12.11 21.19
N ARG A 9 4.40 -12.03 22.53
CA ARG A 9 3.77 -10.90 23.21
C ARG A 9 4.85 -10.03 23.83
N SER A 10 5.01 -8.84 23.32
CA SER A 10 5.85 -7.81 23.93
C SER A 10 5.11 -7.11 25.08
N GLU A 11 5.84 -6.62 26.09
CA GLU A 11 5.29 -5.79 27.15
C GLU A 11 4.83 -4.42 26.64
N GLY A 12 3.84 -3.80 27.28
CA GLY A 12 3.47 -2.42 27.04
C GLY A 12 2.37 -2.16 26.00
N GLY A 13 1.44 -3.09 25.78
CA GLY A 13 0.25 -2.84 24.94
C GLY A 13 0.45 -3.05 23.43
N ALA A 14 1.59 -3.59 23.02
CA ALA A 14 1.85 -4.01 21.65
C ALA A 14 2.30 -5.47 21.59
N THR A 15 2.01 -6.14 20.49
CA THR A 15 2.36 -7.54 20.24
C THR A 15 3.14 -7.65 18.93
N SER A 16 4.23 -8.41 18.90
CA SER A 16 4.89 -8.77 17.65
C SER A 16 4.36 -10.11 17.15
N ILE A 17 4.14 -10.19 15.84
CA ILE A 17 3.72 -11.41 15.15
C ILE A 17 4.71 -11.71 14.02
N GLN A 18 5.00 -13.01 13.80
CA GLN A 18 5.81 -13.47 12.68
C GLN A 18 4.91 -14.10 11.62
N ILE A 19 5.06 -13.66 10.39
CA ILE A 19 4.14 -13.96 9.28
C ILE A 19 4.94 -14.56 8.14
N ALA A 20 4.59 -15.77 7.72
CA ALA A 20 5.17 -16.39 6.53
C ALA A 20 4.84 -15.60 5.26
N ALA A 21 5.81 -15.45 4.36
CA ALA A 21 5.70 -14.63 3.16
C ALA A 21 4.53 -14.99 2.23
N GLY A 22 4.06 -16.23 2.27
CA GLY A 22 2.95 -16.72 1.43
C GLY A 22 1.54 -16.45 1.98
N GLU A 23 1.40 -15.82 3.15
CA GLU A 23 0.08 -15.46 3.68
C GLU A 23 -0.60 -14.41 2.80
N ASN A 24 -1.92 -14.57 2.59
CA ASN A 24 -2.72 -13.56 1.91
C ASN A 24 -2.82 -12.31 2.79
N TRP A 25 -2.47 -11.16 2.23
CA TRP A 25 -2.41 -9.91 2.99
C TRP A 25 -3.76 -9.51 3.59
N HIS A 26 -4.83 -9.57 2.79
CA HIS A 26 -6.16 -9.17 3.27
C HIS A 26 -6.70 -10.10 4.37
N GLU A 27 -6.51 -11.41 4.19
CA GLU A 27 -6.91 -12.41 5.20
C GLU A 27 -6.12 -12.25 6.49
N LEU A 28 -4.82 -11.89 6.39
CA LEU A 28 -3.97 -11.56 7.54
C LEU A 28 -4.53 -10.35 8.30
N VAL A 29 -4.87 -9.25 7.60
CA VAL A 29 -5.45 -8.05 8.23
C VAL A 29 -6.73 -8.40 9.00
N GLY A 30 -7.64 -9.15 8.39
CA GLY A 30 -8.86 -9.63 9.05
C GLY A 30 -8.59 -10.51 10.27
N SER A 31 -7.58 -11.40 10.17
CA SER A 31 -7.18 -12.27 11.28
C SER A 31 -6.56 -11.50 12.45
N CYS A 32 -5.76 -10.46 12.17
CA CYS A 32 -5.23 -9.56 13.20
C CYS A 32 -6.37 -8.87 13.94
N LEU A 33 -7.32 -8.31 13.21
CA LEU A 33 -8.49 -7.64 13.77
C LEU A 33 -9.30 -8.56 14.71
N GLN A 34 -9.61 -9.78 14.25
CA GLN A 34 -10.31 -10.80 15.07
C GLN A 34 -9.57 -11.17 16.36
N LYS A 35 -8.25 -10.99 16.40
CA LYS A 35 -7.41 -11.26 17.56
C LYS A 35 -7.19 -10.03 18.46
N GLY A 36 -7.81 -8.89 18.13
CA GLY A 36 -7.61 -7.63 18.85
C GLY A 36 -6.21 -7.05 18.64
N LEU A 37 -5.64 -7.23 17.45
CA LEU A 37 -4.37 -6.66 17.03
C LEU A 37 -4.64 -5.63 15.92
N TYR A 38 -4.30 -4.38 16.18
CA TYR A 38 -4.77 -3.23 15.44
C TYR A 38 -3.65 -2.49 14.70
N GLY A 39 -4.06 -1.67 13.72
CA GLY A 39 -3.21 -0.78 12.94
C GLY A 39 -3.20 -1.11 11.45
N LEU A 40 -3.54 -2.34 11.05
CA LEU A 40 -3.51 -2.76 9.65
C LEU A 40 -4.83 -2.53 8.90
N GLU A 41 -5.91 -2.06 9.53
CA GLU A 41 -7.26 -1.92 8.98
C GLU A 41 -7.26 -1.07 7.70
N ASN A 42 -6.50 0.02 7.70
CA ASN A 42 -6.34 0.93 6.56
C ASN A 42 -5.69 0.26 5.34
N LEU A 43 -4.95 -0.84 5.55
CA LEU A 43 -4.29 -1.62 4.51
C LEU A 43 -5.13 -2.81 4.01
N ALA A 44 -6.40 -2.88 4.43
CA ALA A 44 -7.33 -3.92 4.00
C ALA A 44 -7.51 -3.95 2.48
N LEU A 45 -7.77 -5.15 1.95
CA LEU A 45 -8.05 -5.40 0.53
C LEU A 45 -6.92 -4.98 -0.43
N ILE A 46 -5.68 -4.77 0.05
CA ILE A 46 -4.52 -4.68 -0.84
C ILE A 46 -4.23 -6.09 -1.36
N PRO A 47 -4.20 -6.30 -2.68
CA PRO A 47 -3.94 -7.63 -3.24
C PRO A 47 -2.48 -8.04 -3.06
N GLY A 48 -2.24 -9.34 -2.92
CA GLY A 48 -0.91 -9.92 -2.80
C GLY A 48 -0.69 -10.66 -1.50
N THR A 49 0.56 -11.00 -1.25
CA THR A 49 1.01 -11.76 -0.07
C THR A 49 1.80 -10.90 0.91
N ALA A 50 1.93 -11.38 2.14
CA ALA A 50 2.72 -10.71 3.17
C ALA A 50 4.17 -10.45 2.71
N GLY A 51 4.81 -11.43 2.05
CA GLY A 51 6.17 -11.25 1.52
C GLY A 51 6.30 -10.26 0.37
N ALA A 52 5.20 -9.95 -0.33
CA ALA A 52 5.19 -8.90 -1.35
C ALA A 52 5.02 -7.49 -0.76
N ALA A 53 4.49 -7.39 0.45
CA ALA A 53 4.18 -6.12 1.09
C ALA A 53 5.41 -5.20 1.29
N PRO A 54 6.60 -5.70 1.71
CA PRO A 54 7.81 -4.87 1.87
C PRO A 54 8.40 -4.35 0.56
N ILE A 55 8.14 -5.02 -0.58
CA ILE A 55 8.80 -4.69 -1.86
C ILE A 55 8.60 -3.21 -2.22
N GLN A 56 7.41 -2.70 -2.06
CA GLN A 56 7.10 -1.30 -2.33
C GLN A 56 6.49 -0.58 -1.13
N ASN A 57 6.78 -1.05 0.09
CA ASN A 57 6.24 -0.45 1.29
C ASN A 57 4.74 -0.16 1.10
N ILE A 58 3.92 -1.21 0.99
CA ILE A 58 2.49 -1.03 0.70
C ILE A 58 1.87 -0.01 1.65
N GLY A 59 0.98 0.81 1.13
CA GLY A 59 0.35 1.85 1.93
C GLY A 59 -0.96 2.34 1.32
N ALA A 60 -1.90 2.64 2.18
CA ALA A 60 -3.21 3.18 1.83
C ALA A 60 -3.81 3.94 3.03
N TYR A 61 -4.65 4.91 2.75
CA TYR A 61 -5.45 5.63 3.76
C TYR A 61 -4.63 6.15 4.95
N GLY A 62 -3.47 6.76 4.68
CA GLY A 62 -2.62 7.39 5.69
C GLY A 62 -1.69 6.45 6.45
N VAL A 63 -1.62 5.16 6.09
CA VAL A 63 -0.82 4.13 6.76
C VAL A 63 0.10 3.44 5.77
N GLU A 64 1.31 3.08 6.18
CA GLU A 64 2.27 2.29 5.40
C GLU A 64 2.75 1.06 6.19
N LEU A 65 3.19 0.02 5.50
CA LEU A 65 3.75 -1.18 6.15
C LEU A 65 4.89 -0.85 7.09
N ALA A 66 5.75 0.09 6.70
CA ALA A 66 6.89 0.54 7.48
C ALA A 66 6.50 1.02 8.90
N ASP A 67 5.26 1.47 9.13
CA ASP A 67 4.80 1.92 10.44
C ASP A 67 4.78 0.78 11.48
N PHE A 68 4.59 -0.44 11.00
CA PHE A 68 4.48 -1.66 11.83
C PHE A 68 5.67 -2.61 11.69
N PHE A 69 6.52 -2.42 10.67
CA PHE A 69 7.57 -3.36 10.33
C PHE A 69 8.71 -3.36 11.34
N LEU A 70 9.06 -4.55 11.83
CA LEU A 70 10.23 -4.78 12.68
C LEU A 70 11.41 -5.27 11.84
N ASP A 71 11.26 -6.42 11.22
CA ASP A 71 12.27 -7.05 10.39
C ASP A 71 11.67 -8.10 9.46
N ALA A 72 12.51 -8.63 8.56
CA ALA A 72 12.20 -9.76 7.70
C ALA A 72 13.36 -10.75 7.66
N THR A 73 13.02 -12.04 7.63
CA THR A 73 13.97 -13.10 7.30
C THR A 73 14.04 -13.23 5.78
N VAL A 74 15.22 -13.06 5.23
CA VAL A 74 15.47 -13.15 3.79
C VAL A 74 16.56 -14.13 3.44
N TYR A 75 16.48 -14.74 2.27
CA TYR A 75 17.58 -15.45 1.65
C TYR A 75 18.29 -14.55 0.64
N ASP A 76 19.56 -14.23 0.89
CA ASP A 76 20.40 -13.46 -0.01
C ASP A 76 20.97 -14.39 -1.09
N ARG A 77 20.54 -14.25 -2.32
CA ARG A 77 20.90 -15.09 -3.47
C ARG A 77 22.37 -14.93 -3.89
N GLU A 78 22.96 -13.75 -3.68
CA GLU A 78 24.36 -13.48 -4.00
C GLU A 78 25.30 -14.19 -3.01
N THR A 79 25.07 -13.99 -1.72
CA THR A 79 25.91 -14.59 -0.68
C THR A 79 25.47 -16.02 -0.32
N ARG A 80 24.29 -16.46 -0.77
CA ARG A 80 23.65 -17.75 -0.47
C ARG A 80 23.48 -18.00 1.04
N LYS A 81 23.13 -16.93 1.76
CA LYS A 81 22.96 -16.98 3.22
C LYS A 81 21.60 -16.42 3.63
N TRP A 82 21.13 -16.94 4.74
CA TRP A 82 20.00 -16.36 5.45
C TRP A 82 20.43 -15.10 6.20
N ARG A 83 19.57 -14.09 6.21
CA ARG A 83 19.78 -12.84 6.94
C ARG A 83 18.46 -12.40 7.56
N VAL A 84 18.55 -11.74 8.72
CA VAL A 84 17.44 -10.94 9.26
C VAL A 84 17.76 -9.49 8.91
N MET A 85 16.82 -8.83 8.23
CA MET A 85 16.93 -7.44 7.81
C MET A 85 15.99 -6.60 8.64
N SER A 86 16.56 -5.65 9.38
CA SER A 86 15.81 -4.66 10.16
C SER A 86 15.05 -3.68 9.27
N LYS A 87 14.16 -2.89 9.86
CA LYS A 87 13.48 -1.77 9.18
C LYS A 87 14.48 -0.83 8.49
N GLN A 88 15.63 -0.56 9.13
CA GLN A 88 16.68 0.29 8.57
C GLN A 88 17.34 -0.34 7.34
N ASP A 89 17.64 -1.65 7.39
CA ASP A 89 18.23 -2.37 6.27
C ASP A 89 17.31 -2.43 5.05
N CYS A 90 15.99 -2.30 5.25
CA CYS A 90 15.00 -2.33 4.17
C CYS A 90 14.85 -0.99 3.44
N GLU A 91 15.40 0.11 3.96
CA GLU A 91 15.43 1.45 3.33
C GLU A 91 14.04 1.90 2.83
N PHE A 92 13.01 1.71 3.66
CA PHE A 92 11.65 2.04 3.27
C PHE A 92 11.47 3.53 2.95
N ALA A 93 10.84 3.79 1.80
CA ALA A 93 10.41 5.11 1.39
C ALA A 93 8.99 5.03 0.79
N TYR A 94 8.44 6.17 0.36
CA TYR A 94 7.12 6.23 -0.26
C TYR A 94 7.04 5.35 -1.52
N ARG A 95 6.33 4.22 -1.44
CA ARG A 95 6.19 3.20 -2.49
C ARG A 95 7.54 2.68 -2.98
N ASP A 96 8.50 2.57 -2.06
CA ASP A 96 9.86 2.14 -2.36
C ASP A 96 10.50 1.39 -1.19
N SER A 97 11.52 0.59 -1.50
CA SER A 97 12.39 -0.10 -0.54
C SER A 97 13.67 -0.57 -1.22
N LEU A 98 14.63 -1.05 -0.44
CA LEU A 98 15.80 -1.76 -0.95
C LEU A 98 15.42 -2.88 -1.94
N PHE A 99 14.35 -3.63 -1.64
CA PHE A 99 13.91 -4.77 -2.48
C PHE A 99 13.43 -4.36 -3.87
N LYS A 100 12.98 -3.12 -4.04
CA LYS A 100 12.55 -2.57 -5.34
C LYS A 100 13.68 -1.81 -6.03
N GLY A 101 14.61 -1.23 -5.27
CA GLY A 101 15.78 -0.50 -5.71
C GLY A 101 17.02 -1.41 -5.92
N ASP A 102 18.11 -1.10 -5.22
CA ASP A 102 19.42 -1.73 -5.37
C ASP A 102 19.46 -3.24 -5.02
N GLY A 103 18.50 -3.70 -4.22
CA GLY A 103 18.34 -5.11 -3.88
C GLY A 103 17.40 -5.89 -4.81
N PHE A 104 16.96 -5.29 -5.93
CA PHE A 104 16.02 -5.95 -6.83
C PHE A 104 16.53 -7.31 -7.32
N GLY A 105 15.71 -8.36 -7.13
CA GLY A 105 16.05 -9.72 -7.53
C GLY A 105 17.10 -10.43 -6.68
N ARG A 106 17.72 -9.75 -5.70
CA ARG A 106 18.74 -10.32 -4.82
C ARG A 106 18.12 -11.08 -3.65
N TYR A 107 17.09 -10.56 -3.02
CA TYR A 107 16.53 -11.11 -1.80
C TYR A 107 15.23 -11.87 -2.04
N ILE A 108 15.09 -13.04 -1.41
CA ILE A 108 13.83 -13.77 -1.31
C ILE A 108 13.33 -13.61 0.13
N ILE A 109 12.23 -12.93 0.32
CA ILE A 109 11.60 -12.74 1.63
C ILE A 109 10.89 -14.05 2.02
N PHE A 110 11.23 -14.58 3.19
CA PHE A 110 10.69 -15.83 3.71
C PHE A 110 9.59 -15.58 4.74
N ASP A 111 9.81 -14.69 5.67
CA ASP A 111 8.83 -14.20 6.63
C ASP A 111 9.13 -12.73 7.00
N LEU A 112 8.19 -12.12 7.70
CA LEU A 112 8.35 -10.79 8.28
C LEU A 112 7.75 -10.75 9.68
N ARG A 113 8.27 -9.83 10.52
CA ARG A 113 7.69 -9.53 11.82
C ARG A 113 7.10 -8.13 11.82
N LEU A 114 5.87 -8.05 12.33
CA LEU A 114 5.16 -6.79 12.53
C LEU A 114 4.90 -6.59 14.02
N LYS A 115 4.95 -5.34 14.46
CA LYS A 115 4.53 -4.90 15.79
C LYS A 115 3.16 -4.24 15.64
N LEU A 116 2.15 -4.79 16.32
CA LEU A 116 0.77 -4.34 16.27
C LEU A 116 0.29 -3.95 17.67
N ASP A 117 -0.58 -2.97 17.74
CA ASP A 117 -1.12 -2.48 19.00
C ASP A 117 -2.31 -3.34 19.48
N THR A 118 -2.42 -3.51 20.78
CA THR A 118 -3.59 -4.14 21.44
C THR A 118 -4.61 -3.11 21.92
N GLN A 119 -4.25 -1.84 21.88
CA GLN A 119 -5.15 -0.71 22.10
C GLN A 119 -5.32 0.05 20.78
N TRP A 120 -6.56 0.11 20.32
CA TRP A 120 -6.84 0.71 19.04
C TRP A 120 -6.86 2.24 19.10
N VAL A 121 -6.12 2.84 18.17
CA VAL A 121 -6.15 4.28 17.89
C VAL A 121 -6.44 4.47 16.40
N PRO A 122 -7.58 5.07 16.01
CA PRO A 122 -7.95 5.20 14.61
C PRO A 122 -7.00 6.15 13.86
N ASN A 123 -6.53 5.75 12.68
CA ASN A 123 -5.91 6.67 11.73
C ASN A 123 -6.95 7.04 10.66
N LEU A 124 -7.55 8.22 10.80
CA LEU A 124 -8.56 8.77 9.89
C LEU A 124 -8.03 9.96 9.09
N SER A 125 -6.71 10.16 9.05
CA SER A 125 -6.06 11.31 8.41
C SER A 125 -6.29 11.40 6.90
N TYR A 126 -6.72 10.31 6.27
CA TYR A 126 -7.05 10.31 4.85
C TYR A 126 -8.45 10.89 4.62
N GLN A 127 -8.51 12.07 3.99
CA GLN A 127 -9.75 12.67 3.53
C GLN A 127 -10.55 11.66 2.68
N GLY A 128 -11.83 11.53 2.90
CA GLY A 128 -12.68 10.56 2.24
C GLY A 128 -12.80 9.21 2.95
N LEU A 129 -11.90 8.85 3.88
CA LEU A 129 -12.17 7.76 4.82
C LEU A 129 -13.06 8.25 5.96
N GLU A 130 -12.69 9.37 6.57
CA GLU A 130 -13.51 10.01 7.62
C GLU A 130 -14.92 10.36 7.11
N GLU A 131 -15.01 10.93 5.90
CA GLU A 131 -16.29 11.29 5.26
C GLU A 131 -17.18 10.07 4.95
N ALA A 132 -16.56 8.92 4.69
CA ALA A 132 -17.29 7.67 4.37
C ALA A 132 -17.75 6.89 5.60
N LEU A 133 -17.20 7.20 6.77
CA LEU A 133 -17.59 6.56 8.03
C LEU A 133 -18.94 7.10 8.51
N ALA A 134 -19.84 6.20 8.90
CA ALA A 134 -21.16 6.57 9.41
C ALA A 134 -21.13 7.12 10.85
N SER A 135 -20.06 6.83 11.59
CA SER A 135 -19.88 7.16 12.99
C SER A 135 -18.73 8.14 13.20
N SER A 136 -18.91 9.12 14.08
CA SER A 136 -17.85 10.02 14.56
C SER A 136 -16.88 9.32 15.54
N LYS A 137 -17.25 8.11 16.02
CA LYS A 137 -16.43 7.26 16.87
C LYS A 137 -16.48 5.84 16.30
N PRO A 138 -15.80 5.58 15.16
CA PRO A 138 -15.85 4.28 14.52
C PRO A 138 -15.17 3.22 15.38
N THR A 139 -15.51 1.96 15.13
CA THR A 139 -14.75 0.80 15.60
C THR A 139 -13.69 0.40 14.58
N PRO A 140 -12.68 -0.42 14.95
CA PRO A 140 -11.70 -0.93 14.00
C PRO A 140 -12.35 -1.74 12.87
N GLU A 141 -13.42 -2.48 13.16
CA GLU A 141 -14.19 -3.24 12.17
C GLU A 141 -14.91 -2.31 11.18
N GLU A 142 -15.50 -1.20 11.66
CA GLU A 142 -16.12 -0.21 10.79
C GLU A 142 -15.10 0.45 9.85
N VAL A 143 -13.90 0.75 10.34
CA VAL A 143 -12.81 1.27 9.48
C VAL A 143 -12.40 0.23 8.43
N PHE A 144 -12.16 -1.02 8.83
CA PHE A 144 -11.82 -2.11 7.91
C PHE A 144 -12.88 -2.28 6.81
N GLU A 145 -14.15 -2.37 7.17
CA GLU A 145 -15.24 -2.54 6.21
C GLU A 145 -15.41 -1.32 5.30
N THR A 146 -15.29 -0.11 5.84
CA THR A 146 -15.36 1.13 5.06
C THR A 146 -14.23 1.20 4.04
N VAL A 147 -13.00 0.87 4.44
CA VAL A 147 -11.85 0.75 3.51
C VAL A 147 -12.14 -0.27 2.42
N CYS A 148 -12.66 -1.45 2.77
CA CYS A 148 -13.03 -2.48 1.81
C CYS A 148 -14.11 -1.97 0.83
N GLN A 149 -15.13 -1.27 1.30
CA GLN A 149 -16.21 -0.70 0.47
C GLN A 149 -15.68 0.36 -0.50
N ILE A 150 -14.87 1.31 -0.01
CA ILE A 150 -14.25 2.34 -0.85
C ILE A 150 -13.39 1.69 -1.93
N ARG A 151 -12.59 0.68 -1.58
CA ARG A 151 -11.73 -0.01 -2.54
C ARG A 151 -12.53 -0.78 -3.59
N ARG A 152 -13.56 -1.54 -3.19
CA ARG A 152 -14.44 -2.27 -4.13
C ARG A 152 -15.20 -1.32 -5.07
N SER A 153 -15.57 -0.13 -4.62
CA SER A 153 -16.26 0.85 -5.47
C SER A 153 -15.34 1.47 -6.54
N LYS A 154 -14.04 1.59 -6.26
CA LYS A 154 -13.06 2.30 -7.11
C LYS A 154 -12.12 1.39 -7.89
N LEU A 155 -11.84 0.19 -7.41
CA LEU A 155 -10.83 -0.70 -7.98
C LEU A 155 -11.48 -1.97 -8.55
N PRO A 156 -10.97 -2.51 -9.67
CA PRO A 156 -11.45 -3.78 -10.19
C PRO A 156 -10.97 -4.94 -9.31
N ASP A 157 -11.79 -5.97 -9.16
CA ASP A 157 -11.33 -7.23 -8.56
C ASP A 157 -10.38 -7.93 -9.54
N PRO A 158 -9.12 -8.21 -9.15
CA PRO A 158 -8.14 -8.84 -10.05
C PRO A 158 -8.52 -10.28 -10.46
N ARG A 159 -9.48 -10.91 -9.78
CA ARG A 159 -10.03 -12.22 -10.16
C ARG A 159 -11.01 -12.12 -11.32
N GLU A 160 -11.63 -10.96 -11.52
CA GLU A 160 -12.61 -10.69 -12.57
C GLU A 160 -11.97 -9.96 -13.75
N ILE A 161 -11.12 -8.96 -13.46
CA ILE A 161 -10.46 -8.13 -14.46
C ILE A 161 -8.97 -8.10 -14.15
N GLY A 162 -8.16 -8.72 -15.04
CA GLY A 162 -6.71 -8.64 -14.95
C GLY A 162 -6.25 -7.18 -14.95
N ASN A 163 -5.40 -6.80 -14.00
CA ASN A 163 -4.95 -5.42 -13.88
C ASN A 163 -3.58 -5.34 -13.22
N ALA A 164 -2.89 -4.21 -13.45
CA ALA A 164 -1.59 -3.89 -12.86
C ALA A 164 -1.72 -3.06 -11.56
N GLY A 165 -2.93 -2.91 -11.01
CA GLY A 165 -3.18 -2.00 -9.89
C GLY A 165 -2.93 -0.53 -10.25
N SER A 166 -2.64 0.30 -9.25
CA SER A 166 -2.23 1.70 -9.47
C SER A 166 -0.82 1.73 -10.06
N PHE A 167 -0.71 1.89 -11.38
CA PHE A 167 0.54 1.80 -12.11
C PHE A 167 1.51 2.94 -11.78
N PHE A 168 1.01 4.17 -11.63
CA PHE A 168 1.83 5.32 -11.28
C PHE A 168 1.76 5.65 -9.81
N LYS A 169 2.90 5.99 -9.20
CA LYS A 169 2.95 6.64 -7.90
C LYS A 169 2.76 8.16 -8.04
N ASN A 170 2.24 8.80 -7.01
CA ASN A 170 2.11 10.25 -6.99
C ASN A 170 3.50 10.89 -6.99
N PRO A 171 3.83 11.80 -7.92
CA PRO A 171 5.13 12.45 -7.95
C PRO A 171 5.29 13.41 -6.77
N ILE A 172 6.50 13.42 -6.20
CA ILE A 172 6.94 14.39 -5.19
C ILE A 172 7.84 15.39 -5.90
N ILE A 173 7.50 16.67 -5.79
CA ILE A 173 8.21 17.78 -6.47
C ILE A 173 8.45 18.93 -5.52
N SER A 174 9.35 19.85 -5.87
CA SER A 174 9.54 21.08 -5.10
C SER A 174 8.29 21.99 -5.17
N ILE A 175 8.07 22.77 -4.12
CA ILE A 175 6.99 23.78 -4.09
C ILE A 175 7.15 24.80 -5.22
N GLU A 176 8.38 25.14 -5.61
CA GLU A 176 8.66 26.03 -6.74
C GLU A 176 8.15 25.42 -8.05
N ARG A 177 8.44 24.12 -8.27
CA ARG A 177 7.95 23.39 -9.45
C ARG A 177 6.43 23.30 -9.45
N PHE A 178 5.82 23.05 -8.29
CA PHE A 178 4.37 23.03 -8.14
C PHE A 178 3.75 24.37 -8.55
N LYS A 179 4.25 25.50 -8.03
CA LYS A 179 3.75 26.85 -8.37
C LYS A 179 3.87 27.17 -9.85
N ALA A 180 4.90 26.66 -10.52
CA ALA A 180 5.06 26.80 -11.97
C ALA A 180 4.03 25.98 -12.76
N LEU A 181 3.74 24.76 -12.29
CA LEU A 181 2.73 23.89 -12.91
C LEU A 181 1.30 24.39 -12.64
N GLU A 182 0.99 24.88 -11.46
CA GLU A 182 -0.33 25.41 -11.08
C GLU A 182 -0.78 26.56 -11.99
N LYS A 183 0.16 27.39 -12.47
CA LYS A 183 -0.12 28.43 -13.48
C LYS A 183 -0.54 27.87 -14.83
N GLN A 184 -0.07 26.69 -15.20
CA GLN A 184 -0.39 26.03 -16.46
C GLN A 184 -1.59 25.07 -16.34
N LEU A 185 -1.84 24.57 -15.13
CA LEU A 185 -2.88 23.62 -14.79
C LEU A 185 -3.68 24.17 -13.62
N PRO A 186 -4.60 25.14 -13.85
CA PRO A 186 -5.41 25.72 -12.78
C PRO A 186 -6.23 24.65 -12.05
N GLY A 187 -6.17 24.68 -10.72
CA GLY A 187 -6.86 23.68 -9.90
C GLY A 187 -6.06 22.41 -9.63
N LEU A 188 -4.77 22.37 -10.02
CA LEU A 188 -3.87 21.24 -9.69
C LEU A 188 -3.82 21.03 -8.15
N PRO A 189 -4.34 19.92 -7.64
CA PRO A 189 -4.30 19.65 -6.21
C PRO A 189 -2.89 19.21 -5.76
N ASN A 190 -2.63 19.37 -4.46
CA ASN A 190 -1.40 18.90 -3.85
C ASN A 190 -1.63 18.40 -2.43
N TYR A 191 -0.72 17.59 -1.95
CA TYR A 191 -0.68 17.09 -0.58
C TYR A 191 0.59 17.58 0.09
N ALA A 192 0.45 18.25 1.23
CA ALA A 192 1.59 18.66 2.06
C ALA A 192 2.38 17.43 2.51
N LEU A 193 3.68 17.60 2.62
CA LEU A 193 4.61 16.60 3.19
C LEU A 193 5.27 17.19 4.43
N GLU A 194 5.68 16.35 5.36
CA GLU A 194 6.47 16.77 6.52
C GLU A 194 7.84 17.37 6.11
N GLN A 195 8.37 16.88 4.98
CA GLN A 195 9.61 17.41 4.42
C GLN A 195 9.37 18.79 3.81
N GLU A 196 10.00 19.80 4.40
CA GLU A 196 9.91 21.19 3.93
C GLU A 196 10.37 21.33 2.47
N GLY A 197 9.70 22.22 1.75
CA GLY A 197 10.06 22.54 0.36
C GLY A 197 9.53 21.56 -0.68
N LEU A 198 8.91 20.45 -0.27
CA LEU A 198 8.34 19.43 -1.17
C LEU A 198 6.82 19.32 -1.05
N THR A 199 6.20 18.88 -2.12
CA THR A 199 4.77 18.56 -2.16
C THR A 199 4.52 17.35 -3.07
N LYS A 200 3.44 16.63 -2.81
CA LYS A 200 3.03 15.45 -3.60
C LYS A 200 1.82 15.79 -4.45
N ILE A 201 1.88 15.47 -5.74
CA ILE A 201 0.79 15.73 -6.71
C ILE A 201 0.05 14.41 -6.98
N PRO A 202 -1.31 14.40 -7.01
CA PRO A 202 -2.06 13.21 -7.38
C PRO A 202 -1.90 12.89 -8.86
N ALA A 203 -1.22 11.79 -9.16
CA ALA A 203 -1.04 11.31 -10.54
C ALA A 203 -2.39 10.97 -11.21
N ALA A 204 -3.39 10.54 -10.44
CA ALA A 204 -4.73 10.27 -10.96
C ALA A 204 -5.35 11.52 -11.56
N TRP A 205 -5.25 12.66 -10.90
CA TRP A 205 -5.76 13.94 -11.40
C TRP A 205 -5.11 14.32 -12.73
N LEU A 206 -3.78 14.18 -12.82
CA LEU A 206 -3.07 14.48 -14.08
C LEU A 206 -3.54 13.61 -15.24
N LEU A 207 -3.80 12.34 -15.00
CA LEU A 207 -4.29 11.41 -16.03
C LEU A 207 -5.76 11.68 -16.38
N GLU A 208 -6.58 12.12 -15.42
CA GLU A 208 -7.96 12.55 -15.68
C GLU A 208 -8.02 13.81 -16.52
N GLU A 209 -7.21 14.84 -16.20
CA GLU A 209 -7.09 16.05 -17.01
C GLU A 209 -6.61 15.78 -18.47
N LEU A 210 -5.76 14.78 -18.64
CA LEU A 210 -5.31 14.34 -19.96
C LEU A 210 -6.31 13.43 -20.68
N GLY A 211 -7.48 13.14 -20.08
CA GLY A 211 -8.54 12.33 -20.67
C GLY A 211 -8.18 10.83 -20.79
N TRP A 212 -7.28 10.32 -19.93
CA TRP A 212 -6.89 8.91 -19.98
C TRP A 212 -7.87 7.97 -19.27
N LYS A 213 -8.66 8.45 -18.32
CA LYS A 213 -9.62 7.63 -17.59
C LYS A 213 -10.66 6.99 -18.53
N GLY A 214 -10.74 5.67 -18.52
CA GLY A 214 -11.61 4.89 -19.42
C GLY A 214 -11.10 4.74 -20.84
N ARG A 215 -9.91 5.25 -21.19
CA ARG A 215 -9.35 5.16 -22.54
C ARG A 215 -8.75 3.78 -22.77
N THR A 216 -9.02 3.22 -23.95
CA THR A 216 -8.46 1.95 -24.42
C THR A 216 -7.38 2.20 -25.48
N ARG A 217 -6.33 1.40 -25.47
CA ARG A 217 -5.30 1.35 -26.50
C ARG A 217 -4.91 -0.12 -26.73
N GLY A 218 -5.20 -0.64 -27.93
CA GLY A 218 -5.00 -2.06 -28.20
C GLY A 218 -5.82 -2.93 -27.25
N ALA A 219 -5.17 -3.89 -26.63
CA ALA A 219 -5.76 -4.78 -25.67
C ALA A 219 -5.55 -4.35 -24.21
N ALA A 220 -5.04 -3.13 -23.96
CA ALA A 220 -4.92 -2.53 -22.63
C ALA A 220 -5.85 -1.31 -22.50
N ALA A 221 -6.31 -1.03 -21.28
CA ALA A 221 -7.14 0.14 -21.00
C ALA A 221 -6.85 0.75 -19.63
N VAL A 222 -7.13 2.04 -19.48
CA VAL A 222 -7.21 2.70 -18.19
C VAL A 222 -8.61 2.49 -17.62
N TYR A 223 -8.69 2.00 -16.39
CA TYR A 223 -9.98 1.69 -15.77
C TYR A 223 -10.88 2.91 -15.66
N ASN A 224 -12.16 2.73 -15.98
CA ASN A 224 -13.12 3.84 -16.04
C ASN A 224 -13.52 4.42 -14.69
N LYS A 225 -13.23 3.72 -13.56
CA LYS A 225 -13.49 4.23 -12.21
C LYS A 225 -12.23 4.78 -11.53
N HIS A 226 -11.01 4.49 -12.06
CA HIS A 226 -9.77 4.94 -11.45
C HIS A 226 -8.65 5.13 -12.48
N ALA A 227 -8.20 6.35 -12.68
CA ALA A 227 -7.24 6.71 -13.75
C ALA A 227 -5.83 6.10 -13.59
N LEU A 228 -5.44 5.65 -12.39
CA LEU A 228 -4.14 4.99 -12.19
C LEU A 228 -4.14 3.50 -12.52
N VAL A 229 -5.32 2.87 -12.65
CA VAL A 229 -5.41 1.43 -12.82
C VAL A 229 -5.42 1.07 -14.28
N ILE A 230 -4.38 0.34 -14.70
CA ILE A 230 -4.31 -0.25 -16.04
C ILE A 230 -4.94 -1.64 -15.96
N ILE A 231 -5.89 -1.90 -16.85
CA ILE A 231 -6.63 -3.17 -16.94
C ILE A 231 -6.36 -3.88 -18.26
N LYS A 232 -6.44 -5.20 -18.20
CA LYS A 232 -6.45 -6.06 -19.38
C LYS A 232 -7.82 -5.95 -20.06
N SER A 233 -7.80 -5.70 -21.38
CA SER A 233 -8.98 -5.70 -22.24
C SER A 233 -8.76 -6.79 -23.31
N GLY A 234 -9.48 -7.90 -23.21
CA GLY A 234 -9.26 -9.03 -24.11
C GLY A 234 -8.02 -9.85 -23.75
N ASP A 235 -7.20 -10.18 -24.74
CA ASP A 235 -6.04 -11.08 -24.62
C ASP A 235 -4.72 -10.36 -24.39
N ALA A 236 -4.74 -9.11 -23.86
CA ALA A 236 -3.55 -8.33 -23.55
C ALA A 236 -2.52 -9.12 -22.72
N ASP A 237 -1.25 -8.88 -22.98
CA ASP A 237 -0.14 -9.37 -22.17
C ASP A 237 0.75 -8.21 -21.68
N GLY A 238 1.97 -8.49 -21.22
CA GLY A 238 2.85 -7.47 -20.66
C GLY A 238 3.52 -6.59 -21.68
N ASP A 239 3.42 -6.92 -22.97
CA ASP A 239 4.06 -6.20 -24.07
C ASP A 239 3.10 -5.19 -24.75
N ASP A 240 1.79 -5.27 -24.46
CA ASP A 240 0.74 -4.36 -24.91
C ASP A 240 0.73 -3.02 -24.15
#